data_710158f2d60efee31f047ef4107f99be
#
_entry.id   710158f2d60efee31f047ef4107f99be
#
_cell.length_a   1.000
_cell.length_b   1.000
_cell.length_c   1.000
_cell.angle_alpha   90.00
_cell.angle_beta   90.00
_cell.angle_gamma   90.00
#
_symmetry.space_group_name_H-M   'P 1'
#
loop_
_entity.id
_entity.type
_entity.pdbx_description
1 polymer ?
#
loop_
_entity_poly.entity_id
_entity_poly.type
_entity_poly.pdbx_seq_one_letter_code
_entity_poly.pdbx_strand_id
1 'polypeptide(L)'
;MGWDAAEGSVSVAGHLRSSEDRGRLVATLTAIDGVEHVVNRNLYIVGEPYCRVLTFLGQPGLTKSSDQRQGLEALGSPAQSGVVHLKAGMPLELKLAGPAFKAYIYVDYFTADGRVYHLLPTRNLEEQRVEPDEAFTVGGRRGRGLKATIGPPFGLDMVVAVASTRRIFPD
;
A
#
# COMPACT_ATOMS: atom_id res chain seq x y z
N MET A 1 -8.79 7.81 -12.94
CA MET A 1 -9.39 9.09 -13.40
C MET A 1 -10.76 8.76 -13.95
N GLY A 2 -11.79 9.48 -13.53
CA GLY A 2 -13.15 9.35 -14.01
C GLY A 2 -13.66 10.70 -14.53
N TRP A 3 -14.47 10.69 -15.57
CA TRP A 3 -15.13 11.86 -16.14
C TRP A 3 -16.65 11.68 -16.09
N ASP A 4 -17.35 12.67 -15.54
CA ASP A 4 -18.80 12.77 -15.58
C ASP A 4 -19.19 13.99 -16.43
N ALA A 5 -19.66 13.72 -17.65
CA ALA A 5 -20.01 14.75 -18.60
C ALA A 5 -21.28 15.53 -18.22
N ALA A 6 -22.20 14.92 -17.46
CA ALA A 6 -23.45 15.56 -17.06
C ALA A 6 -23.23 16.64 -15.97
N GLU A 7 -22.21 16.44 -15.14
CA GLU A 7 -21.84 17.33 -14.04
C GLU A 7 -20.61 18.20 -14.34
N GLY A 8 -19.98 18.08 -15.52
CA GLY A 8 -18.70 18.73 -15.81
C GLY A 8 -17.61 18.37 -14.80
N SER A 9 -17.67 17.16 -14.23
CA SER A 9 -16.87 16.76 -13.08
C SER A 9 -15.78 15.77 -13.45
N VAL A 10 -14.52 16.06 -13.03
CA VAL A 10 -13.38 15.14 -13.14
C VAL A 10 -13.02 14.62 -11.76
N SER A 11 -13.06 13.30 -11.57
CA SER A 11 -12.56 12.67 -10.36
C SER A 11 -11.16 12.10 -10.59
N VAL A 12 -10.24 12.43 -9.67
CA VAL A 12 -8.85 11.95 -9.70
C VAL A 12 -8.50 11.25 -8.40
N ALA A 13 -7.76 10.15 -8.53
CA ALA A 13 -7.25 9.38 -7.41
C ALA A 13 -5.81 8.94 -7.68
N GLY A 14 -5.02 8.80 -6.62
CA GLY A 14 -3.64 8.37 -6.72
C GLY A 14 -2.74 9.02 -5.67
N HIS A 15 -1.45 9.06 -5.98
CA HIS A 15 -0.42 9.57 -5.09
C HIS A 15 0.39 10.66 -5.78
N LEU A 16 0.69 11.72 -5.06
CA LEU A 16 1.49 12.86 -5.49
C LEU A 16 2.63 13.10 -4.51
N ARG A 17 3.73 13.70 -4.98
CA ARG A 17 4.90 13.96 -4.13
C ARG A 17 4.69 15.14 -3.18
N SER A 18 3.90 16.12 -3.60
CA SER A 18 3.74 17.36 -2.84
C SER A 18 2.36 17.98 -3.00
N SER A 19 2.03 18.90 -2.10
CA SER A 19 0.83 19.73 -2.21
C SER A 19 0.89 20.68 -3.41
N GLU A 20 2.09 21.07 -3.85
CA GLU A 20 2.30 21.88 -5.05
C GLU A 20 1.91 21.09 -6.31
N ASP A 21 2.30 19.81 -6.40
CA ASP A 21 1.89 18.94 -7.51
C ASP A 21 0.37 18.76 -7.55
N ARG A 22 -0.28 18.67 -6.38
CA ARG A 22 -1.75 18.65 -6.28
C ARG A 22 -2.34 19.94 -6.85
N GLY A 23 -1.83 21.09 -6.46
CA GLY A 23 -2.27 22.40 -6.95
C GLY A 23 -2.13 22.51 -8.47
N ARG A 24 -0.97 22.12 -9.00
CA ARG A 24 -0.71 22.12 -10.46
C ARG A 24 -1.67 21.20 -11.21
N LEU A 25 -1.87 19.97 -10.70
CA LEU A 25 -2.80 19.00 -11.32
C LEU A 25 -4.23 19.55 -11.35
N VAL A 26 -4.72 20.07 -10.23
CA VAL A 26 -6.06 20.64 -10.14
C VAL A 26 -6.20 21.82 -11.10
N ALA A 27 -5.24 22.75 -11.12
CA ALA A 27 -5.28 23.90 -12.02
C ALA A 27 -5.29 23.49 -13.50
N THR A 28 -4.46 22.49 -13.87
CA THR A 28 -4.41 21.97 -15.24
C THR A 28 -5.74 21.37 -15.65
N LEU A 29 -6.37 20.59 -14.77
CA LEU A 29 -7.65 19.96 -15.07
C LEU A 29 -8.79 20.98 -15.16
N THR A 30 -8.80 21.98 -14.28
CA THR A 30 -9.81 23.05 -14.30
C THR A 30 -9.70 23.95 -15.55
N ALA A 31 -8.51 24.02 -16.17
CA ALA A 31 -8.30 24.76 -17.42
C ALA A 31 -8.82 24.06 -18.68
N ILE A 32 -9.31 22.84 -18.58
CA ILE A 32 -9.89 22.09 -19.69
C ILE A 32 -11.34 22.54 -19.90
N ASP A 33 -11.66 22.88 -21.12
CA ASP A 33 -13.04 23.29 -21.48
C ASP A 33 -14.06 22.22 -21.09
N GLY A 34 -15.12 22.64 -20.39
CA GLY A 34 -16.18 21.77 -19.91
C GLY A 34 -15.92 21.18 -18.51
N VAL A 35 -14.75 21.37 -17.92
CA VAL A 35 -14.48 20.94 -16.52
C VAL A 35 -14.91 22.05 -15.56
N GLU A 36 -15.98 21.82 -14.83
CA GLU A 36 -16.48 22.73 -13.81
C GLU A 36 -15.98 22.36 -12.40
N HIS A 37 -15.80 21.06 -12.15
CA HIS A 37 -15.41 20.56 -10.85
C HIS A 37 -14.30 19.49 -10.91
N VAL A 38 -13.30 19.59 -10.01
CA VAL A 38 -12.27 18.56 -9.83
C VAL A 38 -12.41 17.93 -8.45
N VAL A 39 -12.83 16.66 -8.42
CA VAL A 39 -12.93 15.87 -7.19
C VAL A 39 -11.60 15.18 -6.93
N ASN A 40 -10.88 15.60 -5.88
CA ASN A 40 -9.52 15.14 -5.57
C ASN A 40 -9.38 14.51 -4.18
N ARG A 41 -10.49 14.06 -3.57
CA ARG A 41 -10.53 13.51 -2.20
C ARG A 41 -9.63 12.27 -2.03
N ASN A 42 -9.39 11.54 -3.11
CA ASN A 42 -8.58 10.32 -3.14
C ASN A 42 -7.17 10.57 -3.71
N LEU A 43 -6.69 11.82 -3.71
CA LEU A 43 -5.30 12.18 -3.98
C LEU A 43 -4.54 12.31 -2.67
N TYR A 44 -3.58 11.41 -2.47
CA TYR A 44 -2.75 11.36 -1.28
C TYR A 44 -1.38 11.98 -1.55
N ILE A 45 -0.88 12.79 -0.61
CA ILE A 45 0.49 13.30 -0.67
C ILE A 45 1.38 12.27 0.00
N VAL A 46 2.33 11.73 -0.76
CA VAL A 46 3.30 10.75 -0.29
C VAL A 46 4.70 11.26 -0.61
N GLY A 47 5.44 11.61 0.44
CA GLY A 47 6.84 12.02 0.33
C GLY A 47 7.80 10.83 0.18
N GLU A 48 9.09 11.08 0.36
CA GLU A 48 10.09 10.03 0.53
C GLU A 48 9.92 9.36 1.91
N PRO A 49 10.09 8.02 2.06
CA PRO A 49 10.61 7.09 1.02
C PRO A 49 9.53 6.48 0.11
N TYR A 50 8.25 6.80 0.31
CA TYR A 50 7.13 6.15 -0.40
C TYR A 50 7.21 6.31 -1.92
N CYS A 51 7.63 7.47 -2.42
CA CYS A 51 7.76 7.71 -3.86
C CYS A 51 8.72 6.72 -4.52
N ARG A 52 9.84 6.37 -3.85
CA ARG A 52 10.80 5.38 -4.36
C ARG A 52 10.19 3.99 -4.42
N VAL A 53 9.48 3.61 -3.36
CA VAL A 53 8.80 2.30 -3.30
C VAL A 53 7.74 2.20 -4.38
N LEU A 54 6.90 3.23 -4.55
CA LEU A 54 5.87 3.25 -5.60
C LEU A 54 6.48 3.23 -7.00
N THR A 55 7.60 3.93 -7.21
CA THR A 55 8.36 3.90 -8.48
C THR A 55 8.91 2.50 -8.74
N PHE A 56 9.49 1.86 -7.73
CA PHE A 56 9.97 0.47 -7.83
C PHE A 56 8.84 -0.50 -8.18
N LEU A 57 7.71 -0.42 -7.49
CA LEU A 57 6.53 -1.27 -7.75
C LEU A 57 5.90 -1.01 -9.12
N GLY A 58 6.15 0.14 -9.73
CA GLY A 58 5.69 0.49 -11.07
C GLY A 58 6.60 0.00 -12.20
N GLN A 59 7.77 -0.58 -11.91
CA GLN A 59 8.72 -1.00 -12.95
C GLN A 59 8.19 -2.18 -13.79
N PRO A 60 8.48 -2.20 -15.11
CA PRO A 60 8.21 -3.35 -15.97
C PRO A 60 9.01 -4.56 -15.45
N GLY A 61 8.37 -5.70 -15.31
CA GLY A 61 8.99 -6.94 -14.81
C GLY A 61 8.63 -7.33 -13.38
N LEU A 62 8.12 -6.38 -12.58
CA LEU A 62 7.38 -6.75 -11.38
C LEU A 62 5.97 -7.15 -11.84
N THR A 63 5.75 -8.44 -11.98
CA THR A 63 4.45 -8.96 -12.38
C THR A 63 3.44 -8.68 -11.27
N LYS A 64 2.56 -7.74 -11.53
CA LYS A 64 1.27 -7.70 -10.83
C LYS A 64 0.45 -8.80 -11.47
N SER A 65 0.39 -9.98 -10.87
CA SER A 65 -0.56 -10.98 -11.33
C SER A 65 -1.98 -10.42 -11.13
N SER A 66 -2.90 -10.76 -12.02
CA SER A 66 -4.33 -10.45 -11.85
C SER A 66 -4.86 -10.93 -10.50
N ASP A 67 -4.24 -11.96 -9.94
CA ASP A 67 -4.57 -12.60 -8.68
C ASP A 67 -4.03 -11.81 -7.46
N GLN A 68 -3.06 -10.94 -7.64
CA GLN A 68 -2.47 -10.12 -6.56
C GLN A 68 -3.34 -8.92 -6.12
N ARG A 69 -4.45 -8.64 -6.78
CA ARG A 69 -5.34 -7.53 -6.38
C ARG A 69 -5.93 -7.68 -4.98
N GLN A 70 -5.89 -8.87 -4.41
CA GLN A 70 -6.46 -9.19 -3.10
C GLN A 70 -5.45 -9.81 -2.13
N GLY A 71 -4.16 -9.82 -2.48
CA GLY A 71 -3.13 -10.48 -1.70
C GLY A 71 -2.84 -9.86 -0.33
N LEU A 72 -3.24 -8.63 -0.10
CA LEU A 72 -2.99 -7.91 1.15
C LEU A 72 -4.24 -7.16 1.60
N GLU A 73 -4.73 -7.48 2.79
CA GLU A 73 -5.84 -6.81 3.45
C GLU A 73 -5.44 -6.40 4.87
N ALA A 74 -5.59 -5.13 5.22
CA ALA A 74 -5.44 -4.67 6.59
C ALA A 74 -6.76 -4.87 7.35
N LEU A 75 -6.68 -5.49 8.52
CA LEU A 75 -7.84 -5.71 9.38
C LEU A 75 -8.15 -4.45 10.18
N GLY A 76 -9.34 -3.90 9.97
CA GLY A 76 -9.78 -2.66 10.58
C GLY A 76 -11.07 -2.18 9.94
N SER A 77 -11.06 -0.96 9.44
CA SER A 77 -12.18 -0.43 8.66
C SER A 77 -12.08 -0.89 7.20
N PRO A 78 -13.22 -1.09 6.50
CA PRO A 78 -13.20 -1.46 5.10
C PRO A 78 -12.43 -0.42 4.27
N ALA A 79 -11.58 -0.93 3.37
CA ALA A 79 -10.79 -0.10 2.50
C ALA A 79 -11.66 0.61 1.45
N GLN A 80 -11.62 1.93 1.44
CA GLN A 80 -12.03 2.72 0.28
C GLN A 80 -10.76 3.11 -0.48
N SER A 81 -10.70 2.75 -1.75
CA SER A 81 -9.54 3.08 -2.62
C SER A 81 -8.18 2.54 -2.13
N GLY A 82 -8.15 1.38 -1.47
CA GLY A 82 -6.91 0.77 -0.96
C GLY A 82 -6.36 1.42 0.31
N VAL A 83 -7.07 2.37 0.92
CA VAL A 83 -6.69 3.00 2.19
C VAL A 83 -7.59 2.51 3.31
N VAL A 84 -6.98 2.02 4.39
CA VAL A 84 -7.65 1.56 5.60
C VAL A 84 -7.35 2.53 6.74
N HIS A 85 -8.38 2.92 7.48
CA HIS A 85 -8.24 3.77 8.64
C HIS A 85 -8.10 2.94 9.91
N LEU A 86 -6.95 3.05 10.57
CA LEU A 86 -6.66 2.38 11.83
C LEU A 86 -6.62 3.40 12.98
N LYS A 87 -7.03 2.98 14.16
CA LYS A 87 -7.03 3.83 15.37
C LYS A 87 -5.83 3.52 16.25
N ALA A 88 -5.37 4.50 17.01
CA ALA A 88 -4.37 4.32 18.05
C ALA A 88 -4.74 3.15 19.00
N GLY A 89 -3.75 2.34 19.36
CA GLY A 89 -3.91 1.18 20.22
C GLY A 89 -4.40 -0.09 19.51
N MET A 90 -4.83 -0.02 18.26
CA MET A 90 -5.17 -1.22 17.49
C MET A 90 -3.92 -2.00 17.12
N PRO A 91 -3.96 -3.35 17.15
CA PRO A 91 -2.88 -4.14 16.58
C PRO A 91 -2.83 -3.96 15.06
N LEU A 92 -1.64 -3.83 14.52
CA LEU A 92 -1.44 -3.94 13.08
C LEU A 92 -1.54 -5.42 12.71
N GLU A 93 -2.58 -5.76 11.98
CA GLU A 93 -2.87 -7.12 11.55
C GLU A 93 -3.24 -7.12 10.07
N LEU A 94 -2.53 -7.93 9.29
CA LEU A 94 -2.63 -8.00 7.85
C LEU A 94 -2.95 -9.42 7.43
N LYS A 95 -4.00 -9.60 6.65
CA LYS A 95 -4.27 -10.86 5.95
C LYS A 95 -3.60 -10.85 4.60
N LEU A 96 -2.91 -11.91 4.28
CA LEU A 96 -2.27 -12.11 2.99
C LEU A 96 -2.76 -13.41 2.37
N ALA A 97 -2.87 -13.39 1.04
CA ALA A 97 -2.97 -14.59 0.24
C ALA A 97 -1.63 -14.81 -0.48
N GLY A 98 -1.10 -16.01 -0.40
CA GLY A 98 0.07 -16.41 -1.17
C GLY A 98 -0.22 -16.34 -2.68
N PRO A 99 0.82 -16.21 -3.51
CA PRO A 99 0.66 -16.30 -4.96
C PRO A 99 0.34 -17.74 -5.37
N ALA A 100 -0.04 -17.94 -6.64
CA ALA A 100 -0.29 -19.27 -7.22
C ALA A 100 0.97 -20.16 -7.36
N PHE A 101 2.08 -19.76 -6.74
CA PHE A 101 3.33 -20.50 -6.71
C PHE A 101 3.96 -20.48 -5.31
N LYS A 102 4.78 -21.47 -5.00
CA LYS A 102 5.52 -21.52 -3.73
C LYS A 102 6.51 -20.37 -3.63
N ALA A 103 6.38 -19.50 -2.61
CA ALA A 103 7.10 -18.25 -2.53
C ALA A 103 7.69 -17.96 -1.14
N TYR A 104 8.75 -17.16 -1.13
CA TYR A 104 9.21 -16.40 0.03
C TYR A 104 8.44 -15.09 0.09
N ILE A 105 7.90 -14.74 1.25
CA ILE A 105 7.11 -13.51 1.43
C ILE A 105 7.89 -12.53 2.29
N TYR A 106 7.94 -11.29 1.82
CA TYR A 106 8.53 -10.15 2.50
C TYR A 106 7.44 -9.10 2.72
N VAL A 107 7.33 -8.59 3.94
CA VAL A 107 6.32 -7.57 4.28
C VAL A 107 7.00 -6.44 5.03
N ASP A 108 6.97 -5.26 4.44
CA ASP A 108 7.55 -4.06 4.99
C ASP A 108 6.46 -3.04 5.33
N TYR A 109 6.60 -2.40 6.46
CA TYR A 109 5.74 -1.33 6.94
C TYR A 109 6.52 -0.03 7.01
N PHE A 110 6.08 0.94 6.23
CA PHE A 110 6.65 2.28 6.13
C PHE A 110 5.76 3.23 6.93
N THR A 111 6.33 3.88 7.94
CA THR A 111 5.61 4.80 8.81
C THR A 111 5.65 6.23 8.30
N ALA A 112 4.70 7.04 8.74
CA ALA A 112 4.55 8.44 8.32
C ALA A 112 5.80 9.31 8.57
N ASP A 113 6.68 8.93 9.50
CA ASP A 113 7.98 9.58 9.77
C ASP A 113 9.14 9.00 8.94
N GLY A 114 8.86 8.12 7.97
CA GLY A 114 9.84 7.57 7.05
C GLY A 114 10.64 6.37 7.59
N ARG A 115 10.28 5.82 8.76
CA ARG A 115 10.90 4.58 9.25
C ARG A 115 10.35 3.38 8.52
N VAL A 116 11.16 2.32 8.46
CA VAL A 116 10.77 1.05 7.84
C VAL A 116 10.89 -0.06 8.88
N TYR A 117 9.83 -0.83 9.03
CA TYR A 117 9.82 -2.01 9.88
C TYR A 117 9.59 -3.25 9.01
N HIS A 118 10.53 -4.20 9.09
CA HIS A 118 10.36 -5.50 8.46
C HIS A 118 9.39 -6.33 9.31
N LEU A 119 8.15 -6.45 8.84
CA LEU A 119 7.15 -7.26 9.54
C LEU A 119 7.40 -8.75 9.31
N LEU A 120 7.90 -9.11 8.12
CA LEU A 120 8.22 -10.48 7.75
C LEU A 120 9.32 -10.47 6.66
N PRO A 121 10.41 -11.27 6.78
CA PRO A 121 10.80 -12.04 7.96
C PRO A 121 11.27 -11.12 9.10
N THR A 122 11.24 -11.62 10.32
CA THR A 122 11.91 -10.96 11.46
C THR A 122 13.23 -11.65 11.72
N ARG A 123 14.15 -10.99 12.46
CA ARG A 123 15.47 -11.55 12.82
C ARG A 123 15.40 -12.93 13.51
N ASN A 124 14.28 -13.23 14.14
CA ASN A 124 14.06 -14.47 14.90
C ASN A 124 13.18 -15.49 14.17
N LEU A 125 12.71 -15.16 12.96
CA LEU A 125 11.90 -16.04 12.14
C LEU A 125 12.65 -16.23 10.83
N GLU A 126 13.05 -17.45 10.56
CA GLU A 126 13.56 -17.83 9.25
C GLU A 126 12.58 -17.44 8.17
N GLU A 127 13.09 -17.08 6.99
CA GLU A 127 12.30 -16.82 5.82
C GLU A 127 11.29 -17.95 5.60
N GLN A 128 10.04 -17.68 5.85
CA GLN A 128 9.00 -18.70 5.68
C GLN A 128 8.55 -18.72 4.22
N ARG A 129 8.70 -19.89 3.61
CA ARG A 129 8.01 -20.18 2.35
C ARG A 129 6.53 -20.38 2.63
N VAL A 130 5.72 -19.87 1.74
CA VAL A 130 4.28 -20.12 1.71
C VAL A 130 3.96 -21.04 0.54
N GLU A 131 2.99 -21.90 0.73
CA GLU A 131 2.46 -22.76 -0.32
C GLU A 131 1.58 -21.92 -1.27
N PRO A 132 1.33 -22.42 -2.50
CA PRO A 132 0.42 -21.75 -3.42
C PRO A 132 -0.94 -21.48 -2.76
N ASP A 133 -1.44 -20.25 -2.96
CA ASP A 133 -2.75 -19.79 -2.48
C ASP A 133 -2.95 -19.89 -0.95
N GLU A 134 -1.88 -20.11 -0.19
CA GLU A 134 -1.95 -20.18 1.27
C GLU A 134 -2.38 -18.83 1.86
N ALA A 135 -3.51 -18.82 2.60
CA ALA A 135 -3.92 -17.65 3.34
C ALA A 135 -3.27 -17.62 4.73
N PHE A 136 -2.68 -16.49 5.10
CA PHE A 136 -2.03 -16.33 6.41
C PHE A 136 -2.15 -14.89 6.91
N THR A 137 -1.85 -14.71 8.19
CA THR A 137 -1.88 -13.39 8.85
C THR A 137 -0.48 -12.98 9.28
N VAL A 138 -0.15 -11.70 9.10
CA VAL A 138 1.07 -11.07 9.60
C VAL A 138 0.69 -10.04 10.67
N GLY A 139 1.46 -10.00 11.76
CA GLY A 139 1.17 -9.12 12.89
C GLY A 139 0.04 -9.64 13.77
N GLY A 140 -0.66 -8.76 14.48
CA GLY A 140 -1.71 -9.12 15.41
C GLY A 140 -1.23 -10.06 16.54
N ARG A 141 -2.14 -10.68 17.26
CA ARG A 141 -1.79 -11.58 18.37
C ARG A 141 -1.29 -12.95 17.89
N ARG A 142 -1.87 -13.47 16.82
CA ARG A 142 -1.66 -14.85 16.33
C ARG A 142 -0.98 -14.94 14.97
N GLY A 143 -0.79 -13.80 14.29
CA GLY A 143 -0.16 -13.76 12.98
C GLY A 143 1.35 -14.04 13.05
N ARG A 144 1.96 -14.24 11.89
CA ARG A 144 3.42 -14.38 11.72
C ARG A 144 4.11 -13.02 11.88
N GLY A 145 5.40 -13.04 12.09
CA GLY A 145 6.24 -11.85 12.03
C GLY A 145 6.15 -10.91 13.25
N LEU A 146 6.54 -9.67 13.03
CA LEU A 146 6.61 -8.64 14.07
C LEU A 146 5.21 -8.25 14.56
N LYS A 147 5.07 -8.13 15.89
CA LYS A 147 3.85 -7.63 16.53
C LYS A 147 3.97 -6.11 16.69
N ALA A 148 3.11 -5.38 16.05
CA ALA A 148 3.08 -3.92 16.13
C ALA A 148 1.69 -3.44 16.55
N THR A 149 1.67 -2.29 17.21
CA THR A 149 0.44 -1.56 17.61
C THR A 149 0.49 -0.18 17.02
N ILE A 150 -0.64 0.29 16.51
CA ILE A 150 -0.76 1.62 15.91
C ILE A 150 -0.53 2.69 16.98
N GLY A 151 0.42 3.55 16.75
CA GLY A 151 0.82 4.65 17.65
C GLY A 151 1.41 5.84 16.88
N PRO A 152 1.73 6.94 17.59
CA PRO A 152 2.34 8.09 16.95
C PRO A 152 3.75 7.79 16.38
N PRO A 153 4.19 8.54 15.37
CA PRO A 153 3.47 9.64 14.71
C PRO A 153 2.35 9.13 13.80
N PHE A 154 1.21 9.83 13.82
CA PHE A 154 0.08 9.47 12.97
C PHE A 154 0.20 10.13 11.60
N GLY A 155 -0.25 9.44 10.58
CA GLY A 155 -0.22 9.92 9.21
C GLY A 155 -0.59 8.84 8.21
N LEU A 156 -0.18 9.01 6.98
CA LEU A 156 -0.30 7.99 5.95
C LEU A 156 0.88 7.03 6.06
N ASP A 157 0.60 5.80 6.40
CA ASP A 157 1.56 4.70 6.41
C ASP A 157 1.36 3.84 5.17
N MET A 158 2.35 3.05 4.80
CA MET A 158 2.27 2.15 3.65
C MET A 158 2.77 0.77 4.04
N VAL A 159 2.04 -0.26 3.61
CA VAL A 159 2.49 -1.64 3.68
C VAL A 159 2.78 -2.16 2.28
N VAL A 160 3.91 -2.82 2.14
CA VAL A 160 4.30 -3.48 0.89
C VAL A 160 4.56 -4.94 1.18
N ALA A 161 3.91 -5.82 0.41
CA ALA A 161 4.17 -7.24 0.42
C ALA A 161 4.77 -7.66 -0.92
N VAL A 162 5.86 -8.42 -0.87
CA VAL A 162 6.55 -8.94 -2.05
C VAL A 162 6.67 -10.46 -1.93
N ALA A 163 6.32 -11.15 -3.00
CA ALA A 163 6.50 -12.58 -3.13
C ALA A 163 7.64 -12.88 -4.11
N SER A 164 8.54 -13.81 -3.76
CA SER A 164 9.66 -14.19 -4.60
C SER A 164 9.83 -15.70 -4.62
N THR A 165 10.15 -16.26 -5.78
CA THR A 165 10.51 -17.69 -5.92
C THR A 165 11.87 -18.01 -5.33
N ARG A 166 12.70 -16.99 -5.10
CA ARG A 166 14.06 -17.11 -4.53
C ARG A 166 14.19 -16.19 -3.32
N ARG A 167 15.13 -16.50 -2.42
CA ARG A 167 15.49 -15.58 -1.35
C ARG A 167 15.98 -14.26 -1.93
N ILE A 168 15.47 -13.13 -1.41
CA ILE A 168 15.89 -11.79 -1.81
C ILE A 168 17.16 -11.39 -1.03
N PHE A 169 17.23 -11.78 0.25
CA PHE A 169 18.37 -11.53 1.09
C PHE A 169 19.18 -12.83 1.25
N PRO A 170 20.45 -12.86 0.85
CA PRO A 170 21.34 -13.97 1.17
C PRO A 170 21.61 -14.00 2.69
N ASP A 171 21.96 -15.18 3.19
CA ASP A 171 22.39 -15.40 4.58
C ASP A 171 23.67 -14.62 4.88
#